data_ceabc7423edd2527bf4a104d2732048d
#
_entry.id   ceabc7423edd2527bf4a104d2732048d
#
_cell.length_a   1.000
_cell.length_b   1.000
_cell.length_c   1.000
_cell.angle_alpha   90.00
_cell.angle_beta   90.00
_cell.angle_gamma   90.00
#
_symmetry.space_group_name_H-M   'P 1'
#
loop_
_entity.id
_entity.type
_entity.pdbx_description
1 polymer ?
#
loop_
_entity_poly.entity_id
_entity_poly.type
_entity_poly.pdbx_seq_one_letter_code
_entity_poly.pdbx_strand_id
1 'polypeptide(L)'
;MVRVLGKPIIEWVLDAVAPKAGSVAVVIGNDGEPIKKHFEAKPYAKKLKFVLQQEQKGTGHAVLCAKGAVKGNFVVVNADTFCDPSFFELAQKESARGDAFIIGKKVEDASSYGVLVGKAGMLKEIKEKEGGAEPGVVNTGCYGVGEDFFAELEKTTLSQRGEIEATTALTNYAKKGKVKIIEYEGYWNDVGYYWNYLDSSRHALDKLLEAKTIGTVENNVTIKGKAFIGKGSVVKAGTYIEGPVYIGENATVGPNAFLREGTVLEGGNHVGNASEIKNSILGKGSNAPHLSYIGDSILCEDVNIGGGTLVANIKFNETPVAPQIKGKKVSSNKRKLGCVIGKGTRIGINVSINCGVLIGENCRVFPHSIVMQNLESGAVFNGTAEKR
;
A
#
# COMPACT_ATOMS: atom_id res chain seq x y z
N MET A 1 -3.82 7.12 6.62
CA MET A 1 -2.47 6.61 6.25
C MET A 1 -2.56 5.08 6.10
N VAL A 2 -2.19 4.55 4.92
CA VAL A 2 -2.14 3.10 4.68
C VAL A 2 -1.04 2.47 5.54
N ARG A 3 -1.35 1.35 6.20
CA ARG A 3 -0.48 0.69 7.19
C ARG A 3 -0.07 -0.70 6.73
N VAL A 4 1.17 -1.07 7.01
CA VAL A 4 1.66 -2.44 6.86
C VAL A 4 2.12 -2.91 8.24
N LEU A 5 1.53 -3.99 8.76
CA LEU A 5 1.77 -4.51 10.11
C LEU A 5 1.64 -3.41 11.19
N GLY A 6 0.55 -2.66 11.18
CA GLY A 6 0.27 -1.59 12.14
C GLY A 6 1.05 -0.29 11.96
N LYS A 7 2.05 -0.25 11.07
CA LYS A 7 2.92 0.90 10.81
C LYS A 7 2.59 1.56 9.47
N PRO A 8 2.36 2.89 9.38
CA PRO A 8 2.16 3.59 8.10
C PRO A 8 3.31 3.34 7.11
N ILE A 9 3.00 3.23 5.81
CA ILE A 9 4.05 3.00 4.78
C ILE A 9 5.12 4.10 4.83
N ILE A 10 4.72 5.36 4.91
CA ILE A 10 5.66 6.48 5.06
C ILE A 10 6.58 6.36 6.29
N GLU A 11 6.12 5.70 7.36
CA GLU A 11 6.96 5.46 8.54
C GLU A 11 8.03 4.39 8.27
N TRP A 12 7.73 3.37 7.48
CA TRP A 12 8.74 2.41 7.02
C TRP A 12 9.86 3.12 6.24
N VAL A 13 9.51 4.07 5.36
CA VAL A 13 10.46 4.90 4.62
C VAL A 13 11.28 5.77 5.57
N LEU A 14 10.63 6.53 6.45
CA LEU A 14 11.30 7.48 7.33
C LEU A 14 12.17 6.80 8.39
N ASP A 15 11.77 5.64 8.93
CA ASP A 15 12.58 4.86 9.86
C ASP A 15 13.89 4.39 9.20
N ALA A 16 13.87 4.10 7.90
CA ALA A 16 15.05 3.67 7.17
C ALA A 16 15.98 4.85 6.78
N VAL A 17 15.43 6.01 6.40
CA VAL A 17 16.23 7.11 5.84
C VAL A 17 16.59 8.19 6.87
N ALA A 18 15.68 8.57 7.78
CA ALA A 18 15.87 9.72 8.65
C ALA A 18 17.02 9.57 9.67
N PRO A 19 17.28 8.39 10.25
CA PRO A 19 18.44 8.21 11.15
C PRO A 19 19.77 8.55 10.49
N LYS A 20 19.90 8.28 9.20
CA LYS A 20 21.13 8.40 8.41
C LYS A 20 21.22 9.72 7.63
N ALA A 21 20.11 10.44 7.43
CA ALA A 21 20.08 11.74 6.77
C ALA A 21 20.42 12.88 7.72
N GLY A 22 21.02 13.96 7.19
CA GLY A 22 21.22 15.21 7.92
C GLY A 22 19.89 15.95 8.17
N SER A 23 19.01 15.99 7.16
CA SER A 23 17.64 16.50 7.23
C SER A 23 16.77 15.80 6.18
N VAL A 24 15.46 15.76 6.41
CA VAL A 24 14.48 15.16 5.49
C VAL A 24 13.36 16.16 5.27
N ALA A 25 13.14 16.56 4.00
CA ALA A 25 11.97 17.32 3.60
C ALA A 25 10.83 16.33 3.32
N VAL A 26 9.73 16.45 4.04
CA VAL A 26 8.50 15.64 3.83
C VAL A 26 7.48 16.53 3.17
N VAL A 27 7.22 16.30 1.89
CA VAL A 27 6.22 17.07 1.12
C VAL A 27 4.85 16.46 1.38
N ILE A 28 3.92 17.29 1.85
CA ILE A 28 2.55 16.89 2.22
C ILE A 28 1.52 17.76 1.52
N GLY A 29 0.35 17.19 1.24
CA GLY A 29 -0.82 17.94 0.76
C GLY A 29 -1.56 18.67 1.89
N ASN A 30 -2.68 19.30 1.56
CA ASN A 30 -3.50 20.07 2.50
C ASN A 30 -3.99 19.24 3.70
N ASP A 31 -4.21 17.93 3.53
CA ASP A 31 -4.65 17.01 4.59
C ASP A 31 -3.47 16.38 5.36
N GLY A 32 -2.30 17.01 5.33
CA GLY A 32 -1.06 16.47 5.89
C GLY A 32 -0.92 16.59 7.42
N GLU A 33 -1.82 17.28 8.12
CA GLU A 33 -1.73 17.48 9.56
C GLU A 33 -1.67 16.18 10.39
N PRO A 34 -2.48 15.13 10.09
CA PRO A 34 -2.35 13.83 10.76
C PRO A 34 -0.97 13.17 10.57
N ILE A 35 -0.31 13.45 9.43
CA ILE A 35 1.05 12.96 9.17
C ILE A 35 2.04 13.66 10.10
N LYS A 36 2.02 14.99 10.18
CA LYS A 36 2.89 15.76 11.08
C LYS A 36 2.77 15.28 12.51
N LYS A 37 1.52 15.23 13.03
CA LYS A 37 1.23 14.78 14.40
C LYS A 37 1.75 13.38 14.69
N HIS A 38 1.66 12.46 13.71
CA HIS A 38 2.17 11.10 13.85
C HIS A 38 3.68 11.04 14.09
N PHE A 39 4.44 11.97 13.48
CA PHE A 39 5.90 11.97 13.55
C PHE A 39 6.49 12.85 14.66
N GLU A 40 5.69 13.66 15.37
CA GLU A 40 6.17 14.53 16.45
C GLU A 40 6.93 13.80 17.56
N ALA A 41 6.49 12.58 17.90
CA ALA A 41 7.08 11.77 18.97
C ALA A 41 8.22 10.84 18.49
N LYS A 42 8.60 10.88 17.21
CA LYS A 42 9.66 10.01 16.69
C LYS A 42 11.05 10.50 17.04
N PRO A 43 12.02 9.61 17.29
CA PRO A 43 13.39 10.01 17.65
C PRO A 43 14.05 10.97 16.65
N TYR A 44 13.66 10.88 15.40
CA TYR A 44 14.19 11.70 14.29
C TYR A 44 13.30 12.90 13.95
N ALA A 45 12.27 13.21 14.74
CA ALA A 45 11.33 14.30 14.46
C ALA A 45 12.01 15.64 14.15
N LYS A 46 13.09 15.96 14.87
CA LYS A 46 13.87 17.21 14.69
C LYS A 46 14.56 17.31 13.33
N LYS A 47 14.75 16.18 12.62
CA LYS A 47 15.33 16.16 11.27
C LYS A 47 14.27 16.38 10.18
N LEU A 48 12.98 16.25 10.51
CA LEU A 48 11.90 16.37 9.55
C LEU A 48 11.49 17.83 9.33
N LYS A 49 11.42 18.23 8.08
CA LYS A 49 10.89 19.52 7.63
C LYS A 49 9.66 19.26 6.78
N PHE A 50 8.48 19.57 7.29
CA PHE A 50 7.24 19.40 6.53
C PHE A 50 7.04 20.59 5.60
N VAL A 51 6.87 20.29 4.31
CA VAL A 51 6.69 21.27 3.24
C VAL A 51 5.30 21.06 2.63
N LEU A 52 4.51 22.12 2.53
CA LEU A 52 3.16 22.05 2.00
C LEU A 52 3.18 22.18 0.47
N GLN A 53 2.62 21.20 -0.22
CA GLN A 53 2.22 21.28 -1.62
C GLN A 53 0.75 21.70 -1.67
N GLN A 54 0.48 22.99 -1.81
CA GLN A 54 -0.89 23.54 -1.82
C GLN A 54 -1.72 23.02 -3.01
N GLU A 55 -1.12 22.96 -4.18
CA GLU A 55 -1.73 22.47 -5.41
C GLU A 55 -1.01 21.20 -5.87
N GLN A 56 -1.74 20.12 -6.01
CA GLN A 56 -1.20 18.83 -6.44
C GLN A 56 -0.93 18.80 -7.95
N LYS A 57 0.13 19.50 -8.39
CA LYS A 57 0.55 19.61 -9.79
C LYS A 57 1.60 18.58 -10.20
N GLY A 58 1.55 17.38 -9.63
CA GLY A 58 2.43 16.27 -9.99
C GLY A 58 3.67 16.13 -9.12
N THR A 59 4.44 15.06 -9.40
CA THR A 59 5.61 14.63 -8.62
C THR A 59 6.79 15.62 -8.70
N GLY A 60 7.02 16.20 -9.86
CA GLY A 60 8.06 17.23 -10.04
C GLY A 60 7.73 18.50 -9.27
N HIS A 61 6.45 18.90 -9.23
CA HIS A 61 6.02 20.03 -8.42
C HIS A 61 6.20 19.77 -6.92
N ALA A 62 5.96 18.54 -6.47
CA ALA A 62 6.22 18.16 -5.08
C ALA A 62 7.70 18.35 -4.71
N VAL A 63 8.61 17.88 -5.57
CA VAL A 63 10.05 18.09 -5.37
C VAL A 63 10.40 19.58 -5.40
N LEU A 64 9.83 20.36 -6.30
CA LEU A 64 10.06 21.80 -6.42
C LEU A 64 9.63 22.55 -5.15
N CYS A 65 8.55 22.14 -4.49
CA CYS A 65 8.12 22.71 -3.21
C CYS A 65 9.19 22.52 -2.12
N ALA A 66 10.04 21.50 -2.20
CA ALA A 66 11.13 21.28 -1.25
C ALA A 66 12.37 22.16 -1.52
N LYS A 67 12.39 23.00 -2.58
CA LYS A 67 13.45 23.96 -2.85
C LYS A 67 13.65 24.89 -1.65
N GLY A 68 14.89 24.97 -1.16
CA GLY A 68 15.21 25.71 0.07
C GLY A 68 15.08 24.91 1.37
N ALA A 69 14.39 23.78 1.38
CA ALA A 69 14.37 22.86 2.53
C ALA A 69 15.54 21.87 2.51
N VAL A 70 16.10 21.60 1.33
CA VAL A 70 17.27 20.75 1.08
C VAL A 70 18.40 21.57 0.45
N LYS A 71 19.65 21.12 0.63
CA LYS A 71 20.85 21.77 0.07
C LYS A 71 21.82 20.72 -0.46
N GLY A 72 22.56 21.08 -1.51
CA GLY A 72 23.57 20.21 -2.12
C GLY A 72 22.93 19.00 -2.81
N ASN A 73 23.60 17.85 -2.74
CA ASN A 73 23.06 16.61 -3.30
C ASN A 73 21.98 16.04 -2.37
N PHE A 74 20.88 15.57 -2.94
CA PHE A 74 19.77 14.98 -2.19
C PHE A 74 19.17 13.77 -2.90
N VAL A 75 18.50 12.94 -2.14
CA VAL A 75 17.76 11.78 -2.63
C VAL A 75 16.27 12.05 -2.49
N VAL A 76 15.53 11.78 -3.55
CA VAL A 76 14.06 11.75 -3.56
C VAL A 76 13.60 10.31 -3.44
N VAL A 77 12.59 10.08 -2.60
CA VAL A 77 11.94 8.77 -2.44
C VAL A 77 10.43 8.97 -2.38
N ASN A 78 9.69 8.20 -3.13
CA ASN A 78 8.23 8.17 -3.06
C ASN A 78 7.77 7.61 -1.70
N ALA A 79 6.82 8.29 -1.06
CA ALA A 79 6.34 7.94 0.27
C ALA A 79 5.34 6.76 0.30
N ASP A 80 4.85 6.34 -0.86
CA ASP A 80 3.93 5.21 -1.09
C ASP A 80 4.64 3.92 -1.54
N THR A 81 5.97 3.92 -1.54
CA THR A 81 6.80 2.77 -1.85
C THR A 81 6.98 1.88 -0.62
N PHE A 82 6.72 0.59 -0.76
CA PHE A 82 7.07 -0.42 0.24
C PHE A 82 8.17 -1.33 -0.30
N CYS A 83 9.29 -1.41 0.42
CA CYS A 83 10.46 -2.16 -0.01
C CYS A 83 11.28 -2.67 1.19
N ASP A 84 12.18 -3.61 0.93
CA ASP A 84 13.12 -4.07 1.94
C ASP A 84 14.08 -2.96 2.39
N PRO A 85 14.60 -2.99 3.63
CA PRO A 85 15.57 -2.02 4.13
C PRO A 85 16.81 -1.85 3.24
N SER A 86 17.25 -2.90 2.57
CA SER A 86 18.38 -2.91 1.62
C SER A 86 18.22 -1.94 0.44
N PHE A 87 16.98 -1.61 0.08
CA PHE A 87 16.69 -0.60 -0.94
C PHE A 87 17.20 0.79 -0.52
N PHE A 88 16.93 1.18 0.71
CA PHE A 88 17.37 2.49 1.24
C PHE A 88 18.88 2.51 1.52
N GLU A 89 19.46 1.35 1.89
CA GLU A 89 20.91 1.21 2.03
C GLU A 89 21.61 1.40 0.69
N LEU A 90 21.05 0.84 -0.39
CA LEU A 90 21.55 1.05 -1.75
C LEU A 90 21.46 2.54 -2.14
N ALA A 91 20.32 3.19 -1.93
CA ALA A 91 20.13 4.61 -2.23
C ALA A 91 21.15 5.48 -1.48
N GLN A 92 21.40 5.19 -0.19
CA GLN A 92 22.38 5.90 0.62
C GLN A 92 23.82 5.68 0.10
N LYS A 93 24.18 4.45 -0.24
CA LYS A 93 25.49 4.12 -0.78
C LYS A 93 25.78 4.87 -2.09
N GLU A 94 24.80 4.90 -2.99
CA GLU A 94 24.95 5.62 -4.26
C GLU A 94 25.00 7.14 -4.05
N SER A 95 24.18 7.68 -3.15
CA SER A 95 24.22 9.10 -2.79
C SER A 95 25.59 9.54 -2.24
N ALA A 96 26.25 8.69 -1.44
CA ALA A 96 27.58 8.98 -0.89
C ALA A 96 28.69 9.05 -1.95
N ARG A 97 28.48 8.51 -3.15
CA ARG A 97 29.40 8.61 -4.29
C ARG A 97 29.38 9.98 -4.96
N GLY A 98 28.32 10.76 -4.73
CA GLY A 98 28.18 12.12 -5.26
C GLY A 98 27.67 12.20 -6.71
N ASP A 99 27.55 11.10 -7.42
CA ASP A 99 27.01 11.05 -8.77
C ASP A 99 25.46 11.02 -8.75
N ALA A 100 24.84 11.60 -9.78
CA ALA A 100 23.41 11.45 -9.97
C ALA A 100 23.03 10.00 -10.35
N PHE A 101 21.96 9.49 -9.78
CA PHE A 101 21.49 8.13 -10.04
C PHE A 101 19.96 8.03 -9.97
N ILE A 102 19.44 6.95 -10.56
CA ILE A 102 18.06 6.50 -10.44
C ILE A 102 18.04 5.01 -10.13
N ILE A 103 17.23 4.59 -9.17
CA ILE A 103 17.06 3.16 -8.89
C ILE A 103 15.95 2.61 -9.78
N GLY A 104 16.26 1.55 -10.49
CA GLY A 104 15.36 0.79 -11.33
C GLY A 104 15.06 -0.59 -10.76
N LYS A 105 13.88 -1.11 -11.06
CA LYS A 105 13.46 -2.49 -10.74
C LYS A 105 13.09 -3.22 -12.02
N LYS A 106 13.67 -4.39 -12.26
CA LYS A 106 13.24 -5.27 -13.34
C LYS A 106 11.92 -5.90 -12.99
N VAL A 107 10.94 -5.78 -13.88
CA VAL A 107 9.59 -6.35 -13.77
C VAL A 107 9.23 -7.10 -15.05
N GLU A 108 8.36 -8.11 -14.94
CA GLU A 108 7.87 -8.88 -16.10
C GLU A 108 6.81 -8.11 -16.90
N ASP A 109 6.08 -7.22 -16.27
CA ASP A 109 5.06 -6.36 -16.88
C ASP A 109 5.34 -4.91 -16.49
N ALA A 110 5.88 -4.13 -17.42
CA ALA A 110 6.21 -2.72 -17.22
C ALA A 110 5.07 -1.76 -17.62
N SER A 111 3.93 -2.26 -18.09
CA SER A 111 2.83 -1.44 -18.66
C SER A 111 2.28 -0.36 -17.74
N SER A 112 2.42 -0.52 -16.43
CA SER A 112 1.92 0.42 -15.42
C SER A 112 2.96 1.43 -14.92
N TYR A 113 4.18 1.40 -15.42
CA TYR A 113 5.32 2.15 -14.90
C TYR A 113 6.04 2.96 -15.96
N GLY A 114 6.83 3.95 -15.55
CA GLY A 114 7.82 4.59 -16.41
C GLY A 114 9.04 3.67 -16.61
N VAL A 115 9.34 3.33 -17.84
CA VAL A 115 10.47 2.44 -18.21
C VAL A 115 11.76 3.24 -18.35
N LEU A 116 12.82 2.78 -17.70
CA LEU A 116 14.15 3.37 -17.80
C LEU A 116 14.84 2.91 -19.08
N VAL A 117 15.07 3.82 -19.99
CA VAL A 117 15.84 3.56 -21.24
C VAL A 117 17.24 4.10 -21.06
N GLY A 118 18.23 3.23 -21.19
CA GLY A 118 19.63 3.58 -20.98
C GLY A 118 20.59 2.94 -21.97
N LYS A 119 21.85 3.40 -21.95
CA LYS A 119 22.97 2.79 -22.66
C LYS A 119 24.17 2.73 -21.72
N ALA A 120 24.82 1.57 -21.63
CA ALA A 120 25.97 1.35 -20.75
C ALA A 120 25.73 1.78 -19.28
N GLY A 121 24.54 1.46 -18.73
CA GLY A 121 24.18 1.80 -17.36
C GLY A 121 23.82 3.27 -17.11
N MET A 122 23.78 4.11 -18.16
CA MET A 122 23.46 5.52 -18.07
C MET A 122 22.06 5.79 -18.61
N LEU A 123 21.25 6.55 -17.85
CA LEU A 123 19.90 6.96 -18.24
C LEU A 123 19.96 7.87 -19.47
N LYS A 124 19.10 7.60 -20.44
CA LYS A 124 18.83 8.47 -21.59
C LYS A 124 17.47 9.12 -21.51
N GLU A 125 16.45 8.33 -21.19
CA GLU A 125 15.08 8.79 -21.06
C GLU A 125 14.28 7.87 -20.15
N ILE A 126 13.18 8.38 -19.63
CA ILE A 126 12.15 7.61 -18.93
C ILE A 126 10.92 7.64 -19.83
N LYS A 127 10.55 6.48 -20.38
CA LYS A 127 9.34 6.36 -21.19
C LYS A 127 8.14 6.12 -20.27
N GLU A 128 7.24 7.09 -20.24
CA GLU A 128 5.97 6.91 -19.55
C GLU A 128 5.10 5.89 -20.29
N LYS A 129 4.33 5.13 -19.53
CA LYS A 129 3.26 4.16 -19.86
C LYS A 129 2.84 4.11 -21.34
N GLU A 130 3.66 3.58 -22.20
CA GLU A 130 3.32 3.28 -23.59
C GLU A 130 3.00 1.79 -23.68
N GLY A 131 1.73 1.45 -23.55
CA GLY A 131 1.07 0.17 -23.58
C GLY A 131 1.82 -1.04 -24.15
N GLY A 132 1.73 -2.14 -23.45
CA GLY A 132 2.26 -3.48 -23.76
C GLY A 132 2.79 -4.12 -22.49
N ALA A 133 2.38 -5.36 -22.21
CA ALA A 133 2.87 -6.14 -21.10
C ALA A 133 4.24 -6.75 -21.46
N GLU A 134 5.29 -5.90 -21.54
CA GLU A 134 6.65 -6.35 -21.82
C GLU A 134 7.54 -6.19 -20.58
N PRO A 135 8.54 -7.08 -20.40
CA PRO A 135 9.53 -6.94 -19.34
C PRO A 135 10.35 -5.66 -19.51
N GLY A 136 10.70 -5.03 -18.40
CA GLY A 136 11.50 -3.82 -18.42
C GLY A 136 12.09 -3.45 -17.06
N VAL A 137 13.06 -2.53 -17.07
CA VAL A 137 13.56 -1.89 -15.84
C VAL A 137 12.75 -0.63 -15.61
N VAL A 138 11.97 -0.60 -14.56
CA VAL A 138 11.04 0.50 -14.28
C VAL A 138 11.58 1.45 -13.20
N ASN A 139 11.16 2.70 -13.27
CA ASN A 139 11.46 3.73 -12.29
C ASN A 139 10.78 3.40 -10.95
N THR A 140 11.58 3.30 -9.89
CA THR A 140 11.08 3.02 -8.53
C THR A 140 10.61 4.26 -7.77
N GLY A 141 10.76 5.46 -8.35
CA GLY A 141 10.51 6.71 -7.63
C GLY A 141 11.62 7.09 -6.64
N CYS A 142 12.79 6.42 -6.72
CA CYS A 142 13.97 6.76 -5.92
C CYS A 142 15.12 7.20 -6.82
N TYR A 143 15.62 8.41 -6.61
CA TYR A 143 16.73 8.96 -7.37
C TYR A 143 17.54 9.99 -6.56
N GLY A 144 18.83 10.09 -6.83
CA GLY A 144 19.75 11.08 -6.25
C GLY A 144 20.19 12.08 -7.30
N VAL A 145 20.14 13.35 -6.96
CA VAL A 145 20.46 14.48 -7.86
C VAL A 145 21.14 15.62 -7.09
N GLY A 146 21.76 16.53 -7.83
CA GLY A 146 22.29 17.78 -7.27
C GLY A 146 21.24 18.87 -7.12
N GLU A 147 21.59 19.95 -6.43
CA GLU A 147 20.72 21.12 -6.22
C GLU A 147 20.33 21.80 -7.54
N ASP A 148 21.15 21.66 -8.58
CA ASP A 148 20.91 22.16 -9.93
C ASP A 148 19.71 21.49 -10.62
N PHE A 149 19.23 20.34 -10.11
CA PHE A 149 18.03 19.70 -10.58
C PHE A 149 16.76 20.57 -10.42
N PHE A 150 16.73 21.48 -9.43
CA PHE A 150 15.61 22.42 -9.30
C PHE A 150 15.46 23.32 -10.52
N ALA A 151 16.57 23.69 -11.17
CA ALA A 151 16.52 24.49 -12.38
C ALA A 151 15.92 23.71 -13.59
N GLU A 152 16.03 22.39 -13.61
CA GLU A 152 15.35 21.56 -14.61
C GLU A 152 13.85 21.43 -14.32
N LEU A 153 13.49 21.28 -13.05
CA LEU A 153 12.08 21.25 -12.63
C LEU A 153 11.34 22.56 -12.99
N GLU A 154 11.99 23.71 -12.77
CA GLU A 154 11.44 25.04 -13.10
C GLU A 154 11.22 25.24 -14.61
N LYS A 155 12.02 24.58 -15.45
CA LYS A 155 11.89 24.62 -16.92
C LYS A 155 10.94 23.56 -17.47
N THR A 156 10.52 22.61 -16.64
CA THR A 156 9.67 21.50 -17.08
C THR A 156 8.24 22.03 -17.33
N THR A 157 7.77 21.83 -18.57
CA THR A 157 6.41 22.20 -18.97
C THR A 157 5.39 21.19 -18.41
N LEU A 158 4.15 21.64 -18.28
CA LEU A 158 3.04 20.77 -17.89
C LEU A 158 2.87 19.64 -18.92
N SER A 159 2.68 18.42 -18.42
CA SER A 159 2.31 17.27 -19.25
C SER A 159 0.86 17.40 -19.76
N GLN A 160 0.44 16.46 -20.63
CA GLN A 160 -0.96 16.37 -21.08
C GLN A 160 -1.96 16.21 -19.92
N ARG A 161 -1.49 15.76 -18.76
CA ARG A 161 -2.28 15.64 -17.52
C ARG A 161 -2.35 16.94 -16.71
N GLY A 162 -1.67 17.99 -17.16
CA GLY A 162 -1.54 19.25 -16.42
C GLY A 162 -0.58 19.18 -15.24
N GLU A 163 0.38 18.26 -15.26
CA GLU A 163 1.31 17.99 -14.16
C GLU A 163 2.76 18.32 -14.54
N ILE A 164 3.54 18.81 -13.58
CA ILE A 164 5.00 18.87 -13.65
C ILE A 164 5.51 17.48 -13.20
N GLU A 165 5.99 16.70 -14.15
CA GLU A 165 6.43 15.33 -13.88
C GLU A 165 7.94 15.28 -13.60
N ALA A 166 8.32 14.64 -12.49
CA ALA A 166 9.72 14.44 -12.13
C ALA A 166 10.47 13.60 -13.19
N THR A 167 9.79 12.68 -13.87
CA THR A 167 10.35 11.83 -14.93
C THR A 167 10.78 12.63 -16.16
N THR A 168 10.00 13.63 -16.54
CA THR A 168 10.37 14.56 -17.62
C THR A 168 11.60 15.40 -17.25
N ALA A 169 11.62 15.94 -16.02
CA ALA A 169 12.79 16.69 -15.53
C ALA A 169 14.04 15.80 -15.45
N LEU A 170 13.93 14.56 -14.96
CA LEU A 170 15.05 13.61 -14.90
C LEU A 170 15.56 13.23 -16.29
N THR A 171 14.69 13.05 -17.27
CA THR A 171 15.07 12.81 -18.66
C THR A 171 15.88 13.98 -19.23
N ASN A 172 15.45 15.21 -18.97
CA ASN A 172 16.18 16.41 -19.40
C ASN A 172 17.51 16.59 -18.66
N TYR A 173 17.51 16.31 -17.35
CA TYR A 173 18.71 16.33 -16.53
C TYR A 173 19.74 15.29 -17.00
N ALA A 174 19.29 14.08 -17.35
CA ALA A 174 20.15 13.02 -17.86
C ALA A 174 20.83 13.38 -19.21
N LYS A 175 20.18 14.20 -20.05
CA LYS A 175 20.78 14.68 -21.32
C LYS A 175 21.94 15.65 -21.09
N LYS A 176 21.97 16.38 -19.97
CA LYS A 176 22.98 17.37 -19.61
C LYS A 176 24.11 16.80 -18.75
N GLY A 177 23.80 15.78 -17.98
CA GLY A 177 24.72 15.13 -17.06
C GLY A 177 24.61 13.61 -17.14
N LYS A 178 25.45 12.94 -16.35
CA LYS A 178 25.46 11.47 -16.27
C LYS A 178 24.60 11.02 -15.10
N VAL A 179 23.41 10.48 -15.37
CA VAL A 179 22.56 9.81 -14.37
C VAL A 179 22.74 8.30 -14.53
N LYS A 180 23.21 7.64 -13.48
CA LYS A 180 23.41 6.19 -13.48
C LYS A 180 22.09 5.48 -13.22
N ILE A 181 21.81 4.40 -13.96
CA ILE A 181 20.75 3.46 -13.63
C ILE A 181 21.35 2.41 -12.70
N ILE A 182 20.77 2.27 -11.51
CA ILE A 182 21.16 1.29 -10.51
C ILE A 182 20.01 0.29 -10.37
N GLU A 183 20.23 -0.95 -10.80
CA GLU A 183 19.19 -1.99 -10.68
C GLU A 183 19.13 -2.54 -9.25
N TYR A 184 17.91 -2.68 -8.74
CA TYR A 184 17.64 -3.27 -7.44
C TYR A 184 16.91 -4.61 -7.60
N GLU A 185 17.46 -5.66 -7.01
CA GLU A 185 16.92 -7.01 -7.13
C GLU A 185 15.99 -7.42 -5.98
N GLY A 186 16.08 -6.77 -4.81
CA GLY A 186 15.23 -7.06 -3.65
C GLY A 186 13.76 -6.69 -3.85
N TYR A 187 12.95 -6.84 -2.81
CA TYR A 187 11.53 -6.50 -2.88
C TYR A 187 11.32 -4.99 -2.95
N TRP A 188 10.53 -4.58 -3.94
CA TRP A 188 10.03 -3.22 -4.14
C TRP A 188 8.61 -3.31 -4.68
N ASN A 189 7.70 -2.49 -4.16
CA ASN A 189 6.33 -2.39 -4.62
C ASN A 189 5.82 -0.96 -4.48
N ASP A 190 5.28 -0.43 -5.56
CA ASP A 190 4.50 0.82 -5.59
C ASP A 190 3.07 0.48 -5.18
N VAL A 191 2.62 1.03 -4.04
CA VAL A 191 1.29 0.73 -3.48
C VAL A 191 0.22 1.61 -4.15
N GLY A 192 0.15 1.54 -5.49
CA GLY A 192 -0.82 2.28 -6.30
C GLY A 192 -2.21 1.65 -6.36
N TYR A 193 -2.31 0.34 -6.13
CA TYR A 193 -3.58 -0.40 -6.13
C TYR A 193 -3.73 -1.25 -4.87
N TYR A 194 -4.96 -1.62 -4.54
CA TYR A 194 -5.22 -2.39 -3.32
C TYR A 194 -4.62 -3.81 -3.34
N TRP A 195 -4.44 -4.43 -4.50
CA TRP A 195 -3.71 -5.70 -4.59
C TRP A 195 -2.21 -5.53 -4.35
N ASN A 196 -1.61 -4.39 -4.71
CA ASN A 196 -0.23 -4.06 -4.34
C ASN A 196 -0.10 -3.93 -2.82
N TYR A 197 -1.13 -3.38 -2.15
CA TYR A 197 -1.16 -3.30 -0.70
C TYR A 197 -1.25 -4.69 -0.03
N LEU A 198 -2.07 -5.60 -0.56
CA LEU A 198 -2.11 -7.00 -0.10
C LEU A 198 -0.74 -7.69 -0.30
N ASP A 199 -0.10 -7.49 -1.46
CA ASP A 199 1.24 -8.04 -1.73
C ASP A 199 2.30 -7.50 -0.77
N SER A 200 2.29 -6.19 -0.50
CA SER A 200 3.20 -5.56 0.45
C SER A 200 3.00 -6.09 1.87
N SER A 201 1.75 -6.22 2.30
CA SER A 201 1.41 -6.80 3.59
C SER A 201 1.83 -8.26 3.70
N ARG A 202 1.63 -9.05 2.62
CA ARG A 202 2.07 -10.44 2.56
C ARG A 202 3.59 -10.54 2.67
N HIS A 203 4.34 -9.75 1.89
CA HIS A 203 5.80 -9.71 1.97
C HIS A 203 6.28 -9.35 3.38
N ALA A 204 5.67 -8.33 4.00
CA ALA A 204 6.01 -7.94 5.36
C ALA A 204 5.76 -9.07 6.38
N LEU A 205 4.63 -9.77 6.27
CA LEU A 205 4.32 -10.92 7.10
C LEU A 205 5.34 -12.06 6.95
N ASP A 206 5.71 -12.37 5.72
CA ASP A 206 6.64 -13.48 5.42
C ASP A 206 8.08 -13.16 5.89
N LYS A 207 8.55 -11.93 5.65
CA LYS A 207 9.95 -11.53 5.80
C LYS A 207 10.26 -10.71 7.05
N LEU A 208 9.34 -9.83 7.48
CA LEU A 208 9.61 -8.85 8.53
C LEU A 208 8.86 -9.14 9.83
N LEU A 209 7.84 -10.03 9.82
CA LEU A 209 7.10 -10.35 11.02
C LEU A 209 7.94 -11.13 12.01
N GLU A 210 8.08 -10.59 13.21
CA GLU A 210 8.60 -11.30 14.38
C GLU A 210 7.43 -11.96 15.11
N ALA A 211 7.48 -13.28 15.29
CA ALA A 211 6.50 -14.01 16.07
C ALA A 211 6.59 -13.60 17.54
N LYS A 212 5.49 -13.07 18.09
CA LYS A 212 5.45 -12.60 19.49
C LYS A 212 4.03 -12.61 20.03
N THR A 213 3.85 -13.12 21.22
CA THR A 213 2.58 -13.07 21.94
C THR A 213 2.72 -12.10 23.12
N ILE A 214 2.01 -10.97 23.07
CA ILE A 214 1.92 -9.97 24.13
C ILE A 214 0.51 -9.99 24.75
N GLY A 215 -0.49 -10.32 23.93
CA GLY A 215 -1.88 -10.52 24.35
C GLY A 215 -2.12 -11.84 25.09
N THR A 216 -3.38 -12.20 25.23
CA THR A 216 -3.82 -13.44 25.90
C THR A 216 -4.23 -14.49 24.87
N VAL A 217 -3.77 -15.70 25.04
CA VAL A 217 -4.17 -16.88 24.26
C VAL A 217 -4.79 -17.89 25.23
N GLU A 218 -6.07 -18.21 25.02
CA GLU A 218 -6.77 -19.19 25.85
C GLU A 218 -6.30 -20.62 25.56
N ASN A 219 -6.64 -21.54 26.46
CA ASN A 219 -6.42 -22.97 26.23
C ASN A 219 -7.19 -23.45 24.99
N ASN A 220 -6.71 -24.50 24.32
CA ASN A 220 -7.31 -25.08 23.12
C ASN A 220 -7.30 -24.15 21.89
N VAL A 221 -6.40 -23.17 21.84
CA VAL A 221 -6.06 -22.44 20.62
C VAL A 221 -4.92 -23.18 19.92
N THR A 222 -5.04 -23.32 18.59
CA THR A 222 -3.97 -23.91 17.78
C THR A 222 -3.31 -22.83 16.92
N ILE A 223 -1.99 -22.67 17.06
CA ILE A 223 -1.20 -21.73 16.22
C ILE A 223 -0.15 -22.54 15.47
N LYS A 224 -0.21 -22.49 14.13
CA LYS A 224 0.81 -23.03 13.24
C LYS A 224 1.50 -21.90 12.47
N GLY A 225 2.81 -21.89 12.46
CA GLY A 225 3.60 -20.84 11.82
C GLY A 225 3.74 -19.55 12.64
N LYS A 226 4.18 -18.47 12.00
CA LYS A 226 4.42 -17.18 12.67
C LYS A 226 3.12 -16.46 13.02
N ALA A 227 2.98 -16.00 14.26
CA ALA A 227 1.89 -15.12 14.65
C ALA A 227 2.42 -14.01 15.56
N PHE A 228 1.96 -12.78 15.33
CA PHE A 228 2.09 -11.68 16.27
C PHE A 228 0.72 -11.43 16.91
N ILE A 229 0.68 -11.38 18.25
CA ILE A 229 -0.55 -11.11 19.03
C ILE A 229 -0.27 -9.92 19.94
N GLY A 230 -0.88 -8.79 19.59
CA GLY A 230 -0.65 -7.49 20.21
C GLY A 230 -1.22 -7.38 21.64
N LYS A 231 -0.80 -6.31 22.32
CA LYS A 231 -1.21 -5.99 23.70
C LYS A 231 -2.73 -5.83 23.80
N GLY A 232 -3.34 -6.40 24.84
CA GLY A 232 -4.78 -6.32 25.09
C GLY A 232 -5.62 -7.19 24.15
N SER A 233 -5.02 -7.89 23.20
CA SER A 233 -5.74 -8.84 22.33
C SER A 233 -5.98 -10.17 23.04
N VAL A 234 -7.11 -10.79 22.73
CA VAL A 234 -7.54 -12.09 23.28
C VAL A 234 -7.87 -13.04 22.14
N VAL A 235 -7.18 -14.18 22.09
CA VAL A 235 -7.49 -15.29 21.19
C VAL A 235 -8.17 -16.37 21.99
N LYS A 236 -9.46 -16.62 21.67
CA LYS A 236 -10.34 -17.51 22.44
C LYS A 236 -10.25 -18.96 21.96
N ALA A 237 -10.66 -19.86 22.85
CA ALA A 237 -10.65 -21.30 22.68
C ALA A 237 -11.23 -21.76 21.33
N GLY A 238 -10.68 -22.84 20.76
CA GLY A 238 -11.10 -23.41 19.49
C GLY A 238 -10.63 -22.63 18.24
N THR A 239 -10.01 -21.46 18.43
CA THR A 239 -9.45 -20.70 17.31
C THR A 239 -8.25 -21.42 16.71
N TYR A 240 -8.21 -21.47 15.37
CA TYR A 240 -7.11 -22.02 14.60
C TYR A 240 -6.41 -20.91 13.78
N ILE A 241 -5.10 -20.81 13.93
CA ILE A 241 -4.28 -19.81 13.24
C ILE A 241 -3.25 -20.52 12.38
N GLU A 242 -3.29 -20.27 11.07
CA GLU A 242 -2.24 -20.64 10.10
C GLU A 242 -1.47 -19.38 9.73
N GLY A 243 -0.29 -19.20 10.34
CA GLY A 243 0.57 -18.05 10.08
C GLY A 243 1.29 -18.10 8.71
N PRO A 244 1.86 -16.97 8.26
CA PRO A 244 2.06 -15.76 9.07
C PRO A 244 0.77 -14.94 9.23
N VAL A 245 0.49 -14.50 10.46
CA VAL A 245 -0.68 -13.70 10.84
C VAL A 245 -0.26 -12.57 11.78
N TYR A 246 -0.79 -11.38 11.58
CA TYR A 246 -0.62 -10.24 12.47
C TYR A 246 -1.95 -9.89 13.13
N ILE A 247 -1.98 -9.92 14.45
CA ILE A 247 -3.10 -9.46 15.28
C ILE A 247 -2.61 -8.25 16.08
N GLY A 248 -3.07 -7.07 15.72
CA GLY A 248 -2.76 -5.81 16.39
C GLY A 248 -3.28 -5.76 17.81
N GLU A 249 -3.27 -4.57 18.44
CA GLU A 249 -3.68 -4.39 19.83
C GLU A 249 -5.21 -4.43 19.99
N ASN A 250 -5.67 -4.88 21.20
CA ASN A 250 -7.08 -4.86 21.62
C ASN A 250 -8.04 -5.59 20.68
N ALA A 251 -7.58 -6.59 19.94
CA ALA A 251 -8.43 -7.42 19.11
C ALA A 251 -9.01 -8.62 19.88
N THR A 252 -10.18 -9.07 19.46
CA THR A 252 -10.80 -10.32 19.98
C THR A 252 -10.97 -11.28 18.82
N VAL A 253 -10.39 -12.48 18.95
CA VAL A 253 -10.45 -13.53 17.93
C VAL A 253 -11.04 -14.79 18.52
N GLY A 254 -12.08 -15.33 17.90
CA GLY A 254 -12.79 -16.52 18.35
C GLY A 254 -13.99 -16.22 19.25
N PRO A 255 -14.61 -17.29 19.86
CA PRO A 255 -14.13 -18.68 19.77
C PRO A 255 -14.28 -19.29 18.36
N ASN A 256 -13.60 -20.42 18.11
CA ASN A 256 -13.72 -21.19 16.86
C ASN A 256 -13.55 -20.37 15.56
N ALA A 257 -12.71 -19.33 15.56
CA ALA A 257 -12.36 -18.60 14.35
C ALA A 257 -11.21 -19.29 13.62
N PHE A 258 -11.14 -19.06 12.29
CA PHE A 258 -10.03 -19.55 11.47
C PHE A 258 -9.31 -18.38 10.82
N LEU A 259 -8.09 -18.08 11.28
CA LEU A 259 -7.22 -17.10 10.65
C LEU A 259 -6.17 -17.81 9.81
N ARG A 260 -6.18 -17.54 8.51
CA ARG A 260 -5.23 -18.14 7.59
C ARG A 260 -4.10 -17.17 7.25
N GLU A 261 -3.09 -17.73 6.63
CA GLU A 261 -1.91 -17.01 6.16
C GLU A 261 -2.23 -15.71 5.42
N GLY A 262 -1.46 -14.67 5.69
CA GLY A 262 -1.66 -13.35 5.08
C GLY A 262 -2.70 -12.48 5.79
N THR A 263 -3.29 -12.94 6.90
CA THR A 263 -4.27 -12.16 7.65
C THR A 263 -3.60 -11.09 8.50
N VAL A 264 -4.11 -9.87 8.39
CA VAL A 264 -3.71 -8.71 9.20
C VAL A 264 -4.94 -8.12 9.87
N LEU A 265 -4.94 -8.08 11.19
CA LEU A 265 -5.91 -7.36 12.02
C LEU A 265 -5.20 -6.12 12.60
N GLU A 266 -5.58 -4.92 12.18
CA GLU A 266 -4.87 -3.67 12.52
C GLU A 266 -5.07 -3.22 13.98
N GLY A 267 -6.03 -3.83 14.69
CA GLY A 267 -6.32 -3.60 16.11
C GLY A 267 -7.77 -3.22 16.40
N GLY A 268 -8.23 -3.52 17.61
CA GLY A 268 -9.62 -3.31 18.02
C GLY A 268 -10.64 -4.14 17.22
N ASN A 269 -10.19 -5.14 16.49
CA ASN A 269 -11.03 -5.98 15.63
C ASN A 269 -11.76 -7.06 16.45
N HIS A 270 -12.94 -7.46 15.99
CA HIS A 270 -13.62 -8.66 16.46
C HIS A 270 -13.83 -9.63 15.28
N VAL A 271 -13.10 -10.75 15.29
CA VAL A 271 -13.34 -11.88 14.41
C VAL A 271 -13.90 -13.02 15.23
N GLY A 272 -15.20 -13.28 15.09
CA GLY A 272 -15.91 -14.18 16.00
C GLY A 272 -16.13 -15.58 15.46
N ASN A 273 -17.10 -16.28 16.08
CA ASN A 273 -17.34 -17.70 15.87
C ASN A 273 -17.58 -18.06 14.42
N ALA A 274 -16.88 -19.11 13.95
CA ALA A 274 -16.95 -19.68 12.62
C ALA A 274 -16.71 -18.66 11.48
N SER A 275 -15.95 -17.59 11.77
CA SER A 275 -15.47 -16.67 10.74
C SER A 275 -14.08 -17.09 10.24
N GLU A 276 -13.91 -17.14 8.94
CA GLU A 276 -12.66 -17.45 8.27
C GLU A 276 -12.10 -16.20 7.58
N ILE A 277 -10.88 -15.83 7.90
CA ILE A 277 -10.16 -14.71 7.27
C ILE A 277 -8.88 -15.23 6.63
N LYS A 278 -8.69 -14.93 5.34
CA LYS A 278 -7.53 -15.39 4.57
C LYS A 278 -6.93 -14.26 3.74
N ASN A 279 -5.61 -14.06 3.85
CA ASN A 279 -4.86 -13.10 3.02
C ASN A 279 -5.59 -11.74 2.91
N SER A 280 -6.07 -11.22 4.04
CA SER A 280 -6.93 -10.04 4.10
C SER A 280 -6.48 -9.09 5.20
N ILE A 281 -6.73 -7.81 4.98
CA ILE A 281 -6.41 -6.75 5.92
C ILE A 281 -7.73 -6.21 6.49
N LEU A 282 -7.91 -6.32 7.80
CA LEU A 282 -9.01 -5.72 8.51
C LEU A 282 -8.47 -4.47 9.23
N GLY A 283 -8.88 -3.31 8.75
CA GLY A 283 -8.57 -2.01 9.32
C GLY A 283 -9.05 -1.90 10.77
N LYS A 284 -8.54 -0.91 11.48
CA LYS A 284 -8.79 -0.72 12.91
C LYS A 284 -10.30 -0.68 13.22
N GLY A 285 -10.74 -1.45 14.21
CA GLY A 285 -12.13 -1.50 14.63
C GLY A 285 -13.10 -2.23 13.70
N SER A 286 -12.61 -2.82 12.62
CA SER A 286 -13.45 -3.59 11.68
C SER A 286 -13.74 -4.99 12.20
N ASN A 287 -14.97 -5.47 12.00
CA ASN A 287 -15.50 -6.66 12.67
C ASN A 287 -16.15 -7.64 11.67
N ALA A 288 -15.89 -8.92 11.89
CA ALA A 288 -16.54 -10.06 11.25
C ALA A 288 -16.96 -11.08 12.34
N PRO A 289 -17.99 -10.77 13.15
CA PRO A 289 -18.24 -11.47 14.39
C PRO A 289 -18.85 -12.86 14.24
N HIS A 290 -19.39 -13.23 13.08
CA HIS A 290 -20.14 -14.48 12.91
C HIS A 290 -20.09 -15.03 11.51
N LEU A 291 -19.83 -16.36 11.35
CA LEU A 291 -20.16 -17.17 10.18
C LEU A 291 -19.76 -16.54 8.83
N SER A 292 -18.65 -15.84 8.74
CA SER A 292 -18.27 -15.08 7.54
C SER A 292 -17.01 -15.63 6.89
N TYR A 293 -16.94 -15.52 5.53
CA TYR A 293 -15.71 -15.76 4.81
C TYR A 293 -15.19 -14.46 4.15
N ILE A 294 -13.95 -14.09 4.46
CA ILE A 294 -13.28 -12.91 3.90
C ILE A 294 -11.93 -13.36 3.36
N GLY A 295 -11.81 -13.40 2.04
CA GLY A 295 -10.59 -13.84 1.36
C GLY A 295 -10.02 -12.78 0.42
N ASP A 296 -8.69 -12.57 0.46
CA ASP A 296 -7.95 -11.69 -0.45
C ASP A 296 -8.55 -10.26 -0.55
N SER A 297 -8.96 -9.69 0.59
CA SER A 297 -9.79 -8.50 0.70
C SER A 297 -9.22 -7.45 1.64
N ILE A 298 -9.70 -6.23 1.52
CA ILE A 298 -9.38 -5.14 2.44
C ILE A 298 -10.69 -4.57 3.01
N LEU A 299 -10.82 -4.60 4.31
CA LEU A 299 -11.81 -3.85 5.06
C LEU A 299 -11.12 -2.63 5.65
N CYS A 300 -11.56 -1.43 5.28
CA CYS A 300 -11.05 -0.20 5.88
C CYS A 300 -11.48 -0.11 7.36
N GLU A 301 -11.23 1.02 8.02
CA GLU A 301 -11.54 1.20 9.44
C GLU A 301 -13.06 1.14 9.71
N ASP A 302 -13.45 0.64 10.89
CA ASP A 302 -14.84 0.65 11.42
C ASP A 302 -15.88 -0.04 10.50
N VAL A 303 -15.47 -0.99 9.67
CA VAL A 303 -16.41 -1.81 8.88
C VAL A 303 -17.04 -2.87 9.76
N ASN A 304 -18.35 -3.13 9.59
CA ASN A 304 -19.02 -4.23 10.27
C ASN A 304 -19.64 -5.19 9.25
N ILE A 305 -19.27 -6.44 9.36
CA ILE A 305 -19.78 -7.54 8.52
C ILE A 305 -20.88 -8.29 9.25
N GLY A 306 -22.07 -8.33 8.69
CA GLY A 306 -23.18 -9.15 9.21
C GLY A 306 -22.95 -10.64 9.02
N GLY A 307 -23.44 -11.44 9.96
CA GLY A 307 -23.26 -12.89 9.94
C GLY A 307 -23.73 -13.54 8.63
N GLY A 308 -23.04 -14.57 8.18
CA GLY A 308 -23.32 -15.27 6.92
C GLY A 308 -22.85 -14.55 5.66
N THR A 309 -22.14 -13.43 5.79
CA THR A 309 -21.59 -12.71 4.63
C THR A 309 -20.39 -13.45 4.06
N LEU A 310 -20.39 -13.65 2.74
CA LEU A 310 -19.34 -14.34 2.01
C LEU A 310 -18.77 -13.44 0.90
N VAL A 311 -17.45 -13.33 0.86
CA VAL A 311 -16.72 -12.60 -0.17
C VAL A 311 -16.12 -13.60 -1.16
N ALA A 312 -16.59 -13.58 -2.40
CA ALA A 312 -15.97 -14.34 -3.49
C ALA A 312 -14.60 -13.73 -3.83
N ASN A 313 -13.59 -14.56 -4.02
CA ASN A 313 -12.24 -14.13 -4.37
C ASN A 313 -11.68 -14.78 -5.66
N ILE A 314 -12.52 -15.59 -6.36
CA ILE A 314 -12.15 -16.26 -7.62
C ILE A 314 -13.32 -16.21 -8.59
N LYS A 315 -13.02 -16.01 -9.87
CA LYS A 315 -14.02 -16.08 -10.94
C LYS A 315 -14.25 -17.53 -11.39
N PHE A 316 -15.43 -17.84 -11.93
CA PHE A 316 -15.75 -19.19 -12.43
C PHE A 316 -14.78 -19.71 -13.51
N ASN A 317 -14.29 -18.80 -14.37
CA ASN A 317 -13.33 -19.15 -15.44
C ASN A 317 -11.85 -19.03 -14.98
N GLU A 318 -11.61 -18.78 -13.71
CA GLU A 318 -10.30 -18.68 -13.07
C GLU A 318 -9.31 -17.65 -13.69
N THR A 319 -9.79 -16.81 -14.61
CA THR A 319 -8.97 -15.74 -15.19
C THR A 319 -8.68 -14.66 -14.13
N PRO A 320 -7.61 -13.86 -14.29
CA PRO A 320 -7.32 -12.77 -13.36
C PRO A 320 -8.52 -11.87 -13.10
N VAL A 321 -8.69 -11.48 -11.84
CA VAL A 321 -9.74 -10.54 -11.45
C VAL A 321 -9.38 -9.15 -11.97
N ALA A 322 -10.34 -8.47 -12.60
CA ALA A 322 -10.16 -7.12 -13.15
C ALA A 322 -11.19 -6.16 -12.54
N PRO A 323 -10.85 -5.55 -11.40
CA PRO A 323 -11.71 -4.54 -10.76
C PRO A 323 -11.98 -3.35 -11.67
N GLN A 324 -13.12 -2.71 -11.45
CA GLN A 324 -13.44 -1.43 -12.11
C GLN A 324 -12.88 -0.27 -11.28
N ILE A 325 -11.84 0.41 -11.78
CA ILE A 325 -11.18 1.55 -11.15
C ILE A 325 -11.44 2.79 -11.99
N LYS A 326 -12.05 3.83 -11.41
CA LYS A 326 -12.39 5.10 -12.13
C LYS A 326 -13.06 4.82 -13.48
N GLY A 327 -14.05 3.92 -13.49
CA GLY A 327 -14.84 3.57 -14.68
C GLY A 327 -14.16 2.60 -15.66
N LYS A 328 -12.89 2.23 -15.46
CA LYS A 328 -12.15 1.32 -16.36
C LYS A 328 -11.84 0.01 -15.66
N LYS A 329 -11.94 -1.11 -16.36
CA LYS A 329 -11.46 -2.41 -15.87
C LYS A 329 -9.93 -2.44 -15.92
N VAL A 330 -9.30 -2.71 -14.75
CA VAL A 330 -7.85 -2.82 -14.61
C VAL A 330 -7.51 -4.23 -14.18
N SER A 331 -6.69 -4.95 -14.95
CA SER A 331 -6.24 -6.28 -14.55
C SER A 331 -5.38 -6.19 -13.30
N SER A 332 -5.71 -7.01 -12.30
CA SER A 332 -4.85 -7.16 -11.12
C SER A 332 -3.71 -8.16 -11.33
N ASN A 333 -3.73 -8.91 -12.41
CA ASN A 333 -2.90 -10.08 -12.66
C ASN A 333 -3.00 -11.15 -11.54
N LYS A 334 -4.04 -11.07 -10.69
CA LYS A 334 -4.32 -12.01 -9.60
C LYS A 334 -5.48 -12.91 -9.96
N ARG A 335 -5.27 -14.24 -9.91
CA ARG A 335 -6.33 -15.24 -10.04
C ARG A 335 -7.32 -15.15 -8.86
N LYS A 336 -6.81 -14.82 -7.66
CA LYS A 336 -7.61 -14.61 -6.44
C LYS A 336 -7.50 -13.17 -5.98
N LEU A 337 -8.64 -12.51 -5.88
CA LEU A 337 -8.76 -11.13 -5.36
C LEU A 337 -10.21 -10.90 -4.94
N GLY A 338 -10.42 -10.57 -3.68
CA GLY A 338 -11.73 -10.29 -3.11
C GLY A 338 -12.18 -8.85 -3.35
N CYS A 339 -12.65 -8.19 -2.31
CA CYS A 339 -13.24 -6.86 -2.38
C CYS A 339 -12.46 -5.83 -1.52
N VAL A 340 -12.79 -4.56 -1.73
CA VAL A 340 -12.47 -3.49 -0.79
C VAL A 340 -13.76 -2.94 -0.22
N ILE A 341 -13.81 -2.77 1.10
CA ILE A 341 -14.96 -2.17 1.79
C ILE A 341 -14.49 -0.92 2.53
N GLY A 342 -15.06 0.21 2.16
CA GLY A 342 -14.72 1.54 2.67
C GLY A 342 -15.11 1.74 4.14
N LYS A 343 -14.45 2.70 4.77
CA LYS A 343 -14.59 3.05 6.18
C LYS A 343 -16.06 3.24 6.60
N GLY A 344 -16.40 2.77 7.80
CA GLY A 344 -17.70 2.99 8.41
C GLY A 344 -18.88 2.25 7.75
N THR A 345 -18.60 1.42 6.74
CA THR A 345 -19.65 0.66 6.04
C THR A 345 -20.22 -0.46 6.90
N ARG A 346 -21.51 -0.69 6.78
CA ARG A 346 -22.26 -1.74 7.47
C ARG A 346 -22.85 -2.70 6.45
N ILE A 347 -22.44 -3.96 6.52
CA ILE A 347 -22.93 -5.04 5.68
C ILE A 347 -23.95 -5.85 6.49
N GLY A 348 -25.13 -6.06 5.93
CA GLY A 348 -26.21 -6.87 6.51
C GLY A 348 -25.84 -8.35 6.58
N ILE A 349 -26.74 -9.16 7.17
CA ILE A 349 -26.57 -10.61 7.22
C ILE A 349 -26.76 -11.27 5.84
N ASN A 350 -26.08 -12.41 5.62
CA ASN A 350 -26.21 -13.22 4.41
C ASN A 350 -26.01 -12.43 3.10
N VAL A 351 -25.05 -11.51 3.10
CA VAL A 351 -24.68 -10.75 1.91
C VAL A 351 -23.63 -11.52 1.10
N SER A 352 -23.82 -11.61 -0.21
CA SER A 352 -22.81 -12.14 -1.14
C SER A 352 -22.11 -11.00 -1.86
N ILE A 353 -20.77 -10.93 -1.78
CA ILE A 353 -19.98 -9.90 -2.44
C ILE A 353 -19.10 -10.55 -3.50
N ASN A 354 -19.21 -10.07 -4.75
CA ASN A 354 -18.43 -10.62 -5.86
C ASN A 354 -16.96 -10.16 -5.80
N CYS A 355 -16.08 -10.96 -6.42
CA CYS A 355 -14.66 -10.65 -6.50
C CYS A 355 -14.39 -9.34 -7.28
N GLY A 356 -13.43 -8.56 -6.82
CA GLY A 356 -13.02 -7.28 -7.43
C GLY A 356 -13.97 -6.11 -7.19
N VAL A 357 -15.00 -6.26 -6.34
CA VAL A 357 -15.95 -5.18 -6.01
C VAL A 357 -15.32 -4.18 -5.05
N LEU A 358 -15.58 -2.90 -5.28
CA LEU A 358 -15.22 -1.79 -4.40
C LEU A 358 -16.51 -1.20 -3.81
N ILE A 359 -16.63 -1.26 -2.48
CA ILE A 359 -17.72 -0.63 -1.74
C ILE A 359 -17.16 0.62 -1.06
N GLY A 360 -17.76 1.76 -1.34
CA GLY A 360 -17.35 3.06 -0.80
C GLY A 360 -17.52 3.18 0.72
N GLU A 361 -17.16 4.33 1.25
CA GLU A 361 -17.29 4.63 2.67
C GLU A 361 -18.76 4.84 3.10
N ASN A 362 -19.06 4.53 4.37
CA ASN A 362 -20.36 4.78 4.99
C ASN A 362 -21.56 4.16 4.26
N CYS A 363 -21.34 3.12 3.46
CA CYS A 363 -22.43 2.39 2.81
C CYS A 363 -23.27 1.59 3.79
N ARG A 364 -24.51 1.31 3.40
CA ARG A 364 -25.43 0.41 4.10
C ARG A 364 -25.92 -0.63 3.10
N VAL A 365 -25.48 -1.88 3.26
CA VAL A 365 -25.90 -3.00 2.42
C VAL A 365 -26.89 -3.83 3.19
N PHE A 366 -28.11 -3.94 2.67
CA PHE A 366 -29.21 -4.66 3.36
C PHE A 366 -28.98 -6.17 3.38
N PRO A 367 -29.63 -6.87 4.34
CA PRO A 367 -29.58 -8.33 4.40
C PRO A 367 -29.97 -9.01 3.06
N HIS A 368 -29.34 -10.15 2.81
CA HIS A 368 -29.58 -10.98 1.62
C HIS A 368 -29.28 -10.29 0.25
N SER A 369 -28.54 -9.19 0.26
CA SER A 369 -28.12 -8.53 -0.96
C SER A 369 -27.00 -9.30 -1.69
N ILE A 370 -27.00 -9.20 -3.04
CA ILE A 370 -25.92 -9.71 -3.89
C ILE A 370 -25.20 -8.51 -4.53
N VAL A 371 -23.99 -8.20 -4.07
CA VAL A 371 -23.22 -7.06 -4.54
C VAL A 371 -22.30 -7.49 -5.68
N MET A 372 -22.70 -7.18 -6.92
CA MET A 372 -21.99 -7.56 -8.14
C MET A 372 -21.19 -6.42 -8.77
N GLN A 373 -21.37 -5.19 -8.32
CA GLN A 373 -20.75 -3.97 -8.85
C GLN A 373 -20.31 -3.05 -7.74
N ASN A 374 -19.47 -2.07 -8.08
CA ASN A 374 -19.02 -1.07 -7.13
C ASN A 374 -20.20 -0.26 -6.58
N LEU A 375 -20.08 0.14 -5.31
CA LEU A 375 -21.01 1.04 -4.64
C LEU A 375 -20.28 2.34 -4.28
N GLU A 376 -20.88 3.47 -4.64
CA GLU A 376 -20.36 4.79 -4.28
C GLU A 376 -20.48 5.04 -2.76
N SER A 377 -19.65 5.93 -2.22
CA SER A 377 -19.69 6.28 -0.80
C SER A 377 -21.07 6.79 -0.38
N GLY A 378 -21.54 6.33 0.78
CA GLY A 378 -22.87 6.67 1.31
C GLY A 378 -24.04 5.89 0.69
N ALA A 379 -23.78 4.99 -0.24
CA ALA A 379 -24.84 4.21 -0.89
C ALA A 379 -25.64 3.36 0.12
N VAL A 380 -26.95 3.34 -0.07
CA VAL A 380 -27.88 2.41 0.59
C VAL A 380 -28.30 1.39 -0.47
N PHE A 381 -27.81 0.17 -0.32
CA PHE A 381 -28.01 -0.89 -1.30
C PHE A 381 -28.93 -1.98 -0.77
N ASN A 382 -30.06 -2.16 -1.45
CA ASN A 382 -31.06 -3.21 -1.18
C ASN A 382 -31.37 -3.90 -2.51
N GLY A 383 -30.50 -4.81 -2.95
CA GLY A 383 -30.69 -5.40 -4.25
C GLY A 383 -30.08 -6.78 -4.43
N THR A 384 -30.77 -7.55 -5.26
CA THR A 384 -30.21 -8.63 -6.03
C THR A 384 -29.71 -8.03 -7.35
N ALA A 385 -28.62 -8.56 -7.91
CA ALA A 385 -28.15 -8.11 -9.21
C ALA A 385 -29.31 -8.16 -10.22
N GLU A 386 -29.69 -7.01 -10.79
CA GLU A 386 -30.61 -7.01 -11.91
C GLU A 386 -29.99 -7.85 -13.04
N LYS A 387 -30.76 -8.83 -13.54
CA LYS A 387 -30.41 -9.52 -14.77
C LYS A 387 -30.42 -8.48 -15.90
N ARG A 388 -29.26 -8.11 -16.40
CA ARG A 388 -29.12 -7.47 -17.71
C ARG A 388 -28.90 -8.52 -18.77
#